data_03e060a4903c5fcfe0a097d51cff0f63
#
_entry.id   03e060a4903c5fcfe0a097d51cff0f63
#
_cell.length_a   1.000
_cell.length_b   1.000
_cell.length_c   1.000
_cell.angle_alpha   90.00
_cell.angle_beta   90.00
_cell.angle_gamma   90.00
#
_symmetry.space_group_name_H-M   'P 1'
#
loop_
_entity.id
_entity.type
_entity.pdbx_description
1 polymer ?
#
loop_
_entity_poly.entity_id
_entity_poly.type
_entity_poly.pdbx_seq_one_letter_code
_entity_poly.pdbx_strand_id
1 'polypeptide(L)'
;TPNVKEIHVNRSEKAALIAQIKAKADAASFVVVTDFKGMTVEELTRLRAKLYECGGEYLVVKNTLARIALTDGMHDSVKDMFKENCGIALATQDPVAVAKAVSEFAKTSKLFTVRHASLEGKVLSAAQVDALAKLPGKQEVLGTMNAVPTNFVSLFANMVRPLMYALKAIEEKKAA
;
A
#
# COMPACT_ATOMS: atom_id res chain seq x y z
N THR A 1 -21.58 -27.67 24.80
CA THR A 1 -21.05 -26.30 24.61
C THR A 1 -19.59 -26.31 25.00
N PRO A 2 -18.64 -26.17 24.03
CA PRO A 2 -17.23 -26.10 24.39
C PRO A 2 -16.97 -24.76 25.08
N ASN A 3 -16.41 -24.87 26.28
CA ASN A 3 -15.97 -23.80 27.13
C ASN A 3 -14.85 -22.98 26.40
N VAL A 4 -15.22 -21.84 25.83
CA VAL A 4 -14.24 -20.90 25.30
C VAL A 4 -13.51 -20.35 26.52
N LYS A 5 -12.35 -20.92 26.82
CA LYS A 5 -11.42 -20.32 27.77
C LYS A 5 -11.12 -18.91 27.28
N GLU A 6 -11.65 -17.92 27.95
CA GLU A 6 -11.22 -16.53 27.79
C GLU A 6 -9.72 -16.51 28.06
N ILE A 7 -8.95 -16.33 27.00
CA ILE A 7 -7.50 -16.13 27.11
C ILE A 7 -7.33 -14.75 27.76
N HIS A 8 -7.24 -14.72 29.07
CA HIS A 8 -6.84 -13.53 29.81
C HIS A 8 -5.38 -13.25 29.46
N VAL A 9 -5.17 -12.44 28.43
CA VAL A 9 -3.83 -11.93 28.10
C VAL A 9 -3.32 -11.15 29.31
N ASN A 10 -2.18 -11.56 29.84
CA ASN A 10 -1.57 -10.94 31.01
C ASN A 10 -1.23 -9.46 30.75
N ARG A 11 -1.14 -8.67 31.82
CA ARG A 11 -0.85 -7.23 31.72
C ARG A 11 0.50 -6.97 31.03
N SER A 12 1.49 -7.83 31.27
CA SER A 12 2.80 -7.79 30.60
C SER A 12 2.74 -8.08 29.11
N GLU A 13 1.92 -9.05 28.69
CA GLU A 13 1.71 -9.37 27.26
C GLU A 13 0.99 -8.25 26.52
N LYS A 14 0.02 -7.61 27.16
CA LYS A 14 -0.65 -6.42 26.60
C LYS A 14 0.32 -5.27 26.39
N ALA A 15 1.22 -5.03 27.35
CA ALA A 15 2.25 -3.99 27.20
C ALA A 15 3.24 -4.32 26.09
N ALA A 16 3.65 -5.58 25.93
CA ALA A 16 4.51 -6.03 24.84
C ALA A 16 3.84 -5.86 23.47
N LEU A 17 2.56 -6.22 23.34
CA LEU A 17 1.78 -6.03 22.11
C LEU A 17 1.63 -4.55 21.76
N ILE A 18 1.36 -3.67 22.72
CA ILE A 18 1.29 -2.22 22.51
C ILE A 18 2.63 -1.69 22.00
N ALA A 19 3.75 -2.11 22.60
CA ALA A 19 5.07 -1.71 22.17
C ALA A 19 5.39 -2.18 20.73
N GLN A 20 5.02 -3.42 20.39
CA GLN A 20 5.19 -3.94 19.03
C GLN A 20 4.35 -3.17 17.99
N ILE A 21 3.08 -2.90 18.32
CA ILE A 21 2.19 -2.15 17.41
C ILE A 21 2.71 -0.72 17.24
N LYS A 22 3.14 -0.08 18.33
CA LYS A 22 3.72 1.27 18.30
C LYS A 22 4.96 1.31 17.42
N ALA A 23 5.91 0.40 17.62
CA ALA A 23 7.13 0.33 16.80
C ALA A 23 6.83 0.14 15.30
N LYS A 24 5.84 -0.71 14.96
CA LYS A 24 5.42 -0.92 13.57
C LYS A 24 4.67 0.29 12.99
N ALA A 25 3.83 0.94 13.78
CA ALA A 25 3.08 2.12 13.36
C ALA A 25 4.01 3.34 13.16
N ASP A 26 5.01 3.52 14.02
CA ASP A 26 6.00 4.59 13.90
C ASP A 26 6.94 4.38 12.70
N ALA A 27 7.21 3.12 12.33
CA ALA A 27 7.98 2.77 11.15
C ALA A 27 7.17 2.89 9.84
N ALA A 28 5.83 2.88 9.93
CA ALA A 28 4.95 2.96 8.77
C ALA A 28 4.69 4.41 8.38
N SER A 29 4.87 4.75 7.11
CA SER A 29 4.51 6.06 6.54
C SER A 29 3.01 6.22 6.30
N PHE A 30 2.30 5.10 6.16
CA PHE A 30 0.87 5.08 5.86
C PHE A 30 0.15 4.01 6.67
N VAL A 31 -0.95 4.39 7.30
CA VAL A 31 -1.79 3.54 8.14
C VAL A 31 -3.23 3.62 7.66
N VAL A 32 -3.85 2.49 7.35
CA VAL A 32 -5.25 2.42 6.91
C VAL A 32 -6.07 1.66 7.94
N VAL A 33 -7.16 2.26 8.39
CA VAL A 33 -8.15 1.63 9.25
C VAL A 33 -9.28 1.09 8.38
N THR A 34 -9.47 -0.22 8.47
CA THR A 34 -10.46 -0.94 7.66
C THR A 34 -11.41 -1.70 8.56
N ASP A 35 -12.63 -1.89 8.08
CA ASP A 35 -13.63 -2.76 8.69
C ASP A 35 -13.63 -4.10 7.96
N PHE A 36 -13.56 -5.21 8.71
CA PHE A 36 -13.55 -6.56 8.16
C PHE A 36 -14.72 -7.42 8.68
N LYS A 37 -15.78 -6.78 9.16
CA LYS A 37 -16.93 -7.48 9.74
C LYS A 37 -17.60 -8.41 8.72
N GLY A 38 -17.66 -9.69 9.06
CA GLY A 38 -18.29 -10.72 8.22
C GLY A 38 -17.37 -11.37 7.19
N MET A 39 -16.10 -10.99 7.11
CA MET A 39 -15.13 -11.63 6.22
C MET A 39 -14.74 -13.03 6.69
N THR A 40 -14.50 -13.90 5.73
CA THR A 40 -13.97 -15.26 5.98
C THR A 40 -12.45 -15.23 6.25
N VAL A 41 -11.94 -16.27 6.90
CA VAL A 41 -10.49 -16.42 7.15
C VAL A 41 -9.71 -16.50 5.84
N GLU A 42 -10.28 -17.12 4.81
CA GLU A 42 -9.67 -17.20 3.48
C GLU A 42 -9.47 -15.83 2.84
N GLU A 43 -10.50 -14.97 2.89
CA GLU A 43 -10.44 -13.61 2.38
C GLU A 43 -9.38 -12.78 3.10
N LEU A 44 -9.31 -12.89 4.44
CA LEU A 44 -8.26 -12.23 5.23
C LEU A 44 -6.86 -12.72 4.88
N THR A 45 -6.73 -14.02 4.60
CA THR A 45 -5.44 -14.58 4.18
C THR A 45 -5.03 -14.08 2.81
N ARG A 46 -5.97 -14.00 1.86
CA ARG A 46 -5.75 -13.41 0.52
C ARG A 46 -5.38 -11.93 0.61
N LEU A 47 -6.04 -11.18 1.49
CA LEU A 47 -5.71 -9.76 1.73
C LEU A 47 -4.28 -9.61 2.28
N ARG A 48 -3.91 -10.43 3.27
CA ARG A 48 -2.54 -10.41 3.82
C ARG A 48 -1.49 -10.75 2.78
N ALA A 49 -1.73 -11.75 1.93
CA ALA A 49 -0.81 -12.13 0.86
C ALA A 49 -0.58 -10.96 -0.12
N LYS A 50 -1.67 -10.33 -0.60
CA LYS A 50 -1.58 -9.16 -1.50
C LYS A 50 -0.89 -7.97 -0.87
N LEU A 51 -1.16 -7.69 0.40
CA LEU A 51 -0.50 -6.59 1.11
C LEU A 51 0.99 -6.87 1.32
N TYR A 52 1.34 -8.11 1.63
CA TYR A 52 2.74 -8.50 1.79
C TYR A 52 3.55 -8.34 0.50
N GLU A 53 2.98 -8.68 -0.67
CA GLU A 53 3.58 -8.45 -1.99
C GLU A 53 3.87 -6.95 -2.25
N CYS A 54 3.03 -6.06 -1.70
CA CYS A 54 3.19 -4.61 -1.81
C CYS A 54 4.06 -3.99 -0.70
N GLY A 55 4.70 -4.81 0.15
CA GLY A 55 5.49 -4.32 1.29
C GLY A 55 4.65 -3.76 2.44
N GLY A 56 3.37 -4.12 2.51
CA GLY A 56 2.45 -3.78 3.59
C GLY A 56 2.20 -4.95 4.54
N GLU A 57 1.75 -4.65 5.74
CA GLU A 57 1.38 -5.63 6.76
C GLU A 57 -0.06 -5.39 7.23
N TYR A 58 -0.84 -6.46 7.42
CA TYR A 58 -2.20 -6.37 7.94
C TYR A 58 -2.30 -6.95 9.35
N LEU A 59 -2.65 -6.12 10.30
CA LEU A 59 -2.79 -6.47 11.72
C LEU A 59 -4.26 -6.35 12.16
N VAL A 60 -4.74 -7.40 12.82
CA VAL A 60 -6.03 -7.37 13.51
C VAL A 60 -5.75 -7.19 15.00
N VAL A 61 -6.16 -6.06 15.53
CA VAL A 61 -5.86 -5.66 16.91
C VAL A 61 -7.12 -5.23 17.62
N LYS A 62 -7.17 -5.45 18.92
CA LYS A 62 -8.25 -4.91 19.76
C LYS A 62 -8.18 -3.38 19.78
N ASN A 63 -9.31 -2.71 19.51
CA ASN A 63 -9.39 -1.24 19.36
C ASN A 63 -8.77 -0.47 20.54
N THR A 64 -8.97 -0.94 21.76
CA THR A 64 -8.39 -0.31 22.95
C THR A 64 -6.86 -0.33 22.95
N LEU A 65 -6.24 -1.43 22.48
CA LEU A 65 -4.79 -1.54 22.37
C LEU A 65 -4.25 -0.69 21.22
N ALA A 66 -4.97 -0.68 20.09
CA ALA A 66 -4.63 0.17 18.95
C ALA A 66 -4.66 1.66 19.30
N ARG A 67 -5.70 2.11 20.02
CA ARG A 67 -5.79 3.51 20.49
C ARG A 67 -4.61 3.89 21.38
N ILE A 68 -4.28 3.04 22.37
CA ILE A 68 -3.16 3.29 23.27
C ILE A 68 -1.83 3.30 22.49
N ALA A 69 -1.64 2.37 21.56
CA ALA A 69 -0.41 2.26 20.78
C ALA A 69 -0.19 3.46 19.84
N LEU A 70 -1.26 4.04 19.28
CA LEU A 70 -1.20 5.19 18.38
C LEU A 70 -1.21 6.54 19.12
N THR A 71 -1.51 6.56 20.42
CA THR A 71 -1.38 7.76 21.25
C THR A 71 0.09 8.17 21.29
N ASP A 72 0.36 9.46 21.13
CA ASP A 72 1.71 10.06 21.08
C ASP A 72 2.56 9.65 19.85
N GLY A 73 1.99 9.00 18.84
CA GLY A 73 2.65 8.65 17.59
C GLY A 73 2.30 9.61 16.44
N MET A 74 2.98 9.44 15.29
CA MET A 74 2.70 10.21 14.06
C MET A 74 1.23 10.08 13.59
N HIS A 75 0.55 8.99 13.93
CA HIS A 75 -0.80 8.66 13.50
C HIS A 75 -1.86 8.86 14.59
N ASP A 76 -1.61 9.73 15.60
CA ASP A 76 -2.55 10.01 16.70
C ASP A 76 -3.93 10.47 16.21
N SER A 77 -3.97 11.19 15.10
CA SER A 77 -5.20 11.71 14.49
C SER A 77 -6.23 10.64 14.11
N VAL A 78 -5.85 9.36 14.03
CA VAL A 78 -6.75 8.24 13.64
C VAL A 78 -7.26 7.45 14.84
N LYS A 79 -6.79 7.74 16.06
CA LYS A 79 -7.17 7.01 17.29
C LYS A 79 -8.68 6.96 17.56
N ASP A 80 -9.41 8.03 17.25
CA ASP A 80 -10.86 8.13 17.51
C ASP A 80 -11.71 7.38 16.48
N MET A 81 -11.09 6.97 15.37
CA MET A 81 -11.77 6.28 14.26
C MET A 81 -11.90 4.76 14.47
N PHE A 82 -11.26 4.20 15.52
CA PHE A 82 -11.37 2.78 15.84
C PHE A 82 -12.71 2.48 16.50
N LYS A 83 -13.70 2.13 15.68
CA LYS A 83 -15.04 1.69 16.11
C LYS A 83 -15.32 0.32 15.51
N GLU A 84 -15.97 -0.57 16.27
CA GLU A 84 -16.34 -1.92 15.86
C GLU A 84 -15.13 -2.84 15.55
N ASN A 85 -15.22 -3.73 14.56
CA ASN A 85 -14.19 -4.70 14.22
C ASN A 85 -13.19 -4.09 13.22
N CYS A 86 -12.17 -3.39 13.74
CA CYS A 86 -11.19 -2.72 12.91
C CYS A 86 -9.93 -3.56 12.72
N GLY A 87 -9.44 -3.59 11.47
CA GLY A 87 -8.11 -4.01 11.11
C GLY A 87 -7.25 -2.81 10.70
N ILE A 88 -5.95 -2.96 10.86
CA ILE A 88 -4.96 -1.94 10.51
C ILE A 88 -4.09 -2.49 9.40
N ALA A 89 -4.05 -1.81 8.27
CA ALA A 89 -3.05 -2.04 7.23
C ALA A 89 -1.93 -1.00 7.38
N LEU A 90 -0.71 -1.46 7.46
CA LEU A 90 0.50 -0.65 7.61
C LEU A 90 1.31 -0.70 6.31
N ALA A 91 1.79 0.43 5.84
CA ALA A 91 2.72 0.52 4.72
C ALA A 91 4.02 1.19 5.15
N THR A 92 5.13 0.48 4.97
CA THR A 92 6.45 0.98 5.33
C THR A 92 7.18 1.58 4.13
N GLN A 93 7.04 0.98 2.95
CA GLN A 93 7.79 1.38 1.75
C GLN A 93 6.95 2.25 0.80
N ASP A 94 5.88 1.70 0.24
CA ASP A 94 5.07 2.35 -0.79
C ASP A 94 3.61 2.52 -0.36
N PRO A 95 3.22 3.72 0.11
CA PRO A 95 1.85 3.98 0.53
C PRO A 95 0.83 3.83 -0.61
N VAL A 96 1.23 4.17 -1.85
CA VAL A 96 0.36 4.09 -3.03
C VAL A 96 0.08 2.64 -3.42
N ALA A 97 1.08 1.75 -3.37
CA ALA A 97 0.91 0.33 -3.67
C ALA A 97 -0.07 -0.34 -2.69
N VAL A 98 0.07 -0.05 -1.39
CA VAL A 98 -0.85 -0.55 -0.36
C VAL A 98 -2.25 0.05 -0.51
N ALA A 99 -2.39 1.34 -0.83
CA ALA A 99 -3.68 1.97 -1.10
C ALA A 99 -4.38 1.33 -2.32
N LYS A 100 -3.65 1.02 -3.41
CA LYS A 100 -4.17 0.28 -4.56
C LYS A 100 -4.67 -1.10 -4.16
N ALA A 101 -3.86 -1.90 -3.46
CA ALA A 101 -4.23 -3.24 -3.03
C ALA A 101 -5.48 -3.24 -2.13
N VAL A 102 -5.57 -2.30 -1.20
CA VAL A 102 -6.73 -2.13 -0.30
C VAL A 102 -7.98 -1.70 -1.08
N SER A 103 -7.87 -0.72 -2.01
CA SER A 103 -9.00 -0.26 -2.82
C SER A 103 -9.50 -1.33 -3.80
N GLU A 104 -8.60 -2.10 -4.43
CA GLU A 104 -8.95 -3.24 -5.28
C GLU A 104 -9.67 -4.33 -4.50
N PHE A 105 -9.18 -4.62 -3.31
CA PHE A 105 -9.82 -5.60 -2.43
C PHE A 105 -11.19 -5.13 -1.96
N ALA A 106 -11.36 -3.85 -1.65
CA ALA A 106 -12.65 -3.26 -1.29
C ALA A 106 -13.69 -3.35 -2.43
N LYS A 107 -13.24 -3.28 -3.69
CA LYS A 107 -14.12 -3.49 -4.86
C LYS A 107 -14.51 -4.95 -5.04
N THR A 108 -13.63 -5.89 -4.69
CA THR A 108 -13.86 -7.32 -4.84
C THR A 108 -14.75 -7.86 -3.72
N SER A 109 -14.53 -7.40 -2.50
CA SER A 109 -15.25 -7.87 -1.29
C SER A 109 -16.20 -6.78 -0.78
N LYS A 110 -17.49 -7.02 -0.85
CA LYS A 110 -18.53 -6.08 -0.35
C LYS A 110 -18.51 -5.92 1.19
N LEU A 111 -17.89 -6.87 1.88
CA LEU A 111 -17.79 -6.91 3.35
C LEU A 111 -16.62 -6.10 3.90
N PHE A 112 -15.68 -5.73 3.03
CA PHE A 112 -14.49 -4.99 3.39
C PHE A 112 -14.68 -3.50 3.09
N THR A 113 -14.57 -2.67 4.10
CA THR A 113 -14.77 -1.22 3.95
C THR A 113 -13.58 -0.45 4.50
N VAL A 114 -13.06 0.48 3.71
CA VAL A 114 -12.04 1.43 4.16
C VAL A 114 -12.74 2.56 4.90
N ARG A 115 -12.40 2.80 6.15
CA ARG A 115 -12.97 3.90 6.93
C ARG A 115 -12.14 5.17 6.79
N HIS A 116 -10.93 5.11 7.26
CA HIS A 116 -10.00 6.25 7.27
C HIS A 116 -8.58 5.75 7.08
N ALA A 117 -7.71 6.65 6.67
CA ALA A 117 -6.28 6.39 6.63
C ALA A 117 -5.52 7.58 7.22
N SER A 118 -4.27 7.34 7.59
CA SER A 118 -3.33 8.39 7.97
C SER A 118 -2.10 8.28 7.09
N LEU A 119 -1.74 9.36 6.42
CA LEU A 119 -0.52 9.49 5.65
C LEU A 119 0.33 10.58 6.31
N GLU A 120 1.47 10.21 6.87
CA GLU A 120 2.39 11.15 7.53
C GLU A 120 1.68 12.08 8.54
N GLY A 121 0.74 11.54 9.32
CA GLY A 121 -0.03 12.31 10.31
C GLY A 121 -1.27 13.04 9.78
N LYS A 122 -1.49 13.07 8.46
CA LYS A 122 -2.70 13.66 7.86
C LYS A 122 -3.79 12.61 7.74
N VAL A 123 -4.97 12.90 8.26
CA VAL A 123 -6.15 12.01 8.13
C VAL A 123 -6.71 12.12 6.73
N LEU A 124 -6.92 10.98 6.10
CA LEU A 124 -7.53 10.83 4.79
C LEU A 124 -8.88 10.13 4.93
N SER A 125 -9.88 10.64 4.24
CA SER A 125 -11.18 9.98 4.09
C SER A 125 -11.09 8.83 3.09
N ALA A 126 -12.08 7.93 3.08
CA ALA A 126 -12.16 6.82 2.12
C ALA A 126 -12.05 7.28 0.65
N ALA A 127 -12.71 8.40 0.30
CA ALA A 127 -12.63 8.97 -1.05
C ALA A 127 -11.22 9.44 -1.43
N GLN A 128 -10.45 9.96 -0.47
CA GLN A 128 -9.07 10.37 -0.69
C GLN A 128 -8.13 9.17 -0.80
N VAL A 129 -8.40 8.06 -0.10
CA VAL A 129 -7.67 6.80 -0.26
C VAL A 129 -7.91 6.22 -1.66
N ASP A 130 -9.13 6.30 -2.19
CA ASP A 130 -9.44 5.90 -3.55
C ASP A 130 -8.77 6.81 -4.60
N ALA A 131 -8.63 8.09 -4.32
CA ALA A 131 -7.87 9.01 -5.17
C ALA A 131 -6.37 8.68 -5.16
N LEU A 132 -5.80 8.37 -3.99
CA LEU A 132 -4.43 7.87 -3.82
C LEU A 132 -4.19 6.57 -4.62
N ALA A 133 -5.15 5.64 -4.59
CA ALA A 133 -5.08 4.39 -5.33
C ALA A 133 -5.06 4.57 -6.86
N LYS A 134 -5.53 5.71 -7.39
CA LYS A 134 -5.47 6.04 -8.83
C LYS A 134 -4.13 6.63 -9.26
N LEU A 135 -3.29 7.07 -8.33
CA LEU A 135 -1.98 7.62 -8.65
C LEU A 135 -1.04 6.53 -9.18
N PRO A 136 -0.14 6.86 -10.10
CA PRO A 136 0.89 5.92 -10.54
C PRO A 136 1.82 5.58 -9.37
N GLY A 137 2.29 4.33 -9.32
CA GLY A 137 3.25 3.88 -8.31
C GLY A 137 4.59 4.61 -8.45
N LYS A 138 5.40 4.60 -7.39
CA LYS A 138 6.72 5.25 -7.39
C LYS A 138 7.60 4.82 -8.56
N GLN A 139 7.59 3.53 -8.89
CA GLN A 139 8.37 3.01 -10.03
C GLN A 139 7.83 3.50 -11.39
N GLU A 140 6.52 3.61 -11.54
CA GLU A 140 5.90 4.14 -12.76
C GLU A 140 6.23 5.62 -12.97
N VAL A 141 6.20 6.42 -11.90
CA VAL A 141 6.59 7.83 -11.95
C VAL A 141 8.06 7.98 -12.32
N LEU A 142 8.95 7.21 -11.69
CA LEU A 142 10.37 7.20 -12.03
C LEU A 142 10.61 6.73 -13.47
N GLY A 143 9.84 5.73 -13.94
CA GLY A 143 9.88 5.25 -15.31
C GLY A 143 9.47 6.33 -16.32
N THR A 144 8.39 7.05 -16.05
CA THR A 144 7.93 8.15 -16.91
C THR A 144 8.92 9.31 -16.94
N MET A 145 9.53 9.65 -15.79
CA MET A 145 10.57 10.67 -15.74
C MET A 145 11.82 10.28 -16.57
N ASN A 146 12.21 9.01 -16.53
CA ASN A 146 13.34 8.50 -17.30
C ASN A 146 13.00 8.31 -18.79
N ALA A 147 11.72 8.16 -19.13
CA ALA A 147 11.28 8.02 -20.53
C ALA A 147 11.51 9.29 -21.36
N VAL A 148 11.43 10.46 -20.76
CA VAL A 148 11.61 11.74 -21.46
C VAL A 148 13.02 11.87 -22.05
N PRO A 149 14.13 11.72 -21.31
CA PRO A 149 15.47 11.78 -21.89
C PRO A 149 15.74 10.63 -22.86
N THR A 150 15.20 9.42 -22.59
CA THR A 150 15.36 8.27 -23.49
C THR A 150 14.66 8.51 -24.85
N ASN A 151 13.47 9.09 -24.85
CA ASN A 151 12.73 9.45 -26.05
C ASN A 151 13.48 10.53 -26.84
N PHE A 152 14.10 11.50 -26.17
CA PHE A 152 14.90 12.53 -26.82
C PHE A 152 16.12 11.93 -27.54
N VAL A 153 16.87 11.05 -26.90
CA VAL A 153 17.98 10.33 -27.51
C VAL A 153 17.51 9.45 -28.69
N SER A 154 16.36 8.78 -28.55
CA SER A 154 15.81 7.94 -29.61
C SER A 154 15.39 8.75 -30.85
N LEU A 155 14.94 10.00 -30.68
CA LEU A 155 14.65 10.90 -31.80
C LEU A 155 15.91 11.16 -32.64
N PHE A 156 17.05 11.47 -32.01
CA PHE A 156 18.31 11.64 -32.72
C PHE A 156 18.76 10.36 -33.41
N ALA A 157 18.66 9.23 -32.74
CA ALA A 157 19.00 7.92 -33.31
C ALA A 157 18.11 7.62 -34.56
N ASN A 158 16.81 7.94 -34.45
CA ASN A 158 15.89 7.73 -35.56
C ASN A 158 16.09 8.70 -36.73
N MET A 159 16.67 9.88 -36.53
CA MET A 159 17.07 10.78 -37.63
C MET A 159 18.31 10.25 -38.36
N VAL A 160 19.24 9.62 -37.68
CA VAL A 160 20.49 9.13 -38.28
C VAL A 160 20.33 7.75 -38.94
N ARG A 161 19.46 6.89 -38.42
CA ARG A 161 19.24 5.54 -38.97
C ARG A 161 18.82 5.50 -40.44
N PRO A 162 17.88 6.32 -40.93
CA PRO A 162 17.50 6.32 -42.36
C PRO A 162 18.65 6.68 -43.27
N LEU A 163 19.53 7.62 -42.85
CA LEU A 163 20.74 7.99 -43.57
C LEU A 163 21.72 6.83 -43.69
N MET A 164 21.93 6.09 -42.59
CA MET A 164 22.78 4.89 -42.58
C MET A 164 22.21 3.80 -43.50
N TYR A 165 20.91 3.56 -43.46
CA TYR A 165 20.26 2.59 -44.36
C TYR A 165 20.33 2.98 -45.81
N ALA A 166 20.16 4.27 -46.14
CA ALA A 166 20.29 4.78 -47.51
C ALA A 166 21.74 4.62 -48.05
N LEU A 167 22.73 4.93 -47.23
CA LEU A 167 24.15 4.74 -47.57
C LEU A 167 24.49 3.27 -47.83
N LYS A 168 24.00 2.38 -46.91
CA LYS A 168 24.21 0.93 -47.06
C LYS A 168 23.53 0.38 -48.34
N ALA A 169 22.31 0.82 -48.62
CA ALA A 169 21.64 0.43 -49.86
C ALA A 169 22.35 0.91 -51.14
N ILE A 170 23.02 2.06 -51.10
CA ILE A 170 23.85 2.56 -52.23
C ILE A 170 25.12 1.73 -52.38
N GLU A 171 25.73 1.34 -51.25
CA GLU A 171 26.91 0.48 -51.26
C GLU A 171 26.60 -0.91 -51.85
N GLU A 172 25.49 -1.53 -51.42
CA GLU A 172 25.01 -2.82 -51.91
C GLU A 172 24.69 -2.76 -53.45
N LYS A 173 24.13 -1.65 -53.94
CA LYS A 173 23.86 -1.44 -55.38
C LYS A 173 25.14 -1.21 -56.20
N LYS A 174 26.23 -0.71 -55.60
CA LYS A 174 27.50 -0.55 -56.30
C LYS A 174 28.35 -1.82 -56.29
N ALA A 175 28.10 -2.73 -55.32
CA ALA A 175 28.80 -4.00 -55.20
C ALA A 175 28.17 -5.13 -56.04
N ALA A 176 26.94 -4.94 -56.54
CA ALA A 176 26.25 -5.79 -57.49
C ALA A 176 26.40 -5.27 -58.92
#